data_c74310155411648a0dc43f12008a89e2
#
_entry.id   c74310155411648a0dc43f12008a89e2
#
_cell.length_a   1.000
_cell.length_b   1.000
_cell.length_c   1.000
_cell.angle_alpha   90.00
_cell.angle_beta   90.00
_cell.angle_gamma   90.00
#
_symmetry.space_group_name_H-M   'P 1'
#
loop_
_entity.id
_entity.type
_entity.pdbx_description
1 polymer ?
#
loop_
_entity_poly.entity_id
_entity_poly.type
_entity_poly.pdbx_seq_one_letter_code
_entity_poly.pdbx_strand_id
1 'polypeptide(L)'
;MKTFTAKPQSVQRDWYIVDAADKTLGRLATELARRLRGKHKPEYTPHVDTGDYIVVINAEKVKVTGNKTSDKMYYRHTGYPGGLRSMSFEQLIDHAPERVIETAVKGMLPKGPLGRAMHSKLKVYAGNEHPHTAQQPQALNI
;
A
#
# COMPACT_ATOMS: atom_id res chain seq x y z
N MET A 1 -31.92 -12.74 -14.70
CA MET A 1 -30.45 -12.60 -14.68
C MET A 1 -30.00 -12.34 -13.24
N LYS A 2 -28.99 -13.05 -12.78
CA LYS A 2 -28.43 -12.84 -11.44
C LYS A 2 -27.06 -12.19 -11.55
N THR A 3 -26.83 -11.17 -10.73
CA THR A 3 -25.52 -10.55 -10.61
C THR A 3 -24.59 -11.47 -9.83
N PHE A 4 -23.37 -11.65 -10.32
CA PHE A 4 -22.36 -12.43 -9.64
C PHE A 4 -21.92 -11.71 -8.35
N THR A 5 -21.85 -12.45 -7.26
CA THR A 5 -21.33 -11.96 -5.98
C THR A 5 -20.23 -12.91 -5.51
N ALA A 6 -19.04 -12.40 -5.26
CA ALA A 6 -17.92 -13.21 -4.79
C ALA A 6 -18.17 -13.75 -3.39
N LYS A 7 -17.70 -14.98 -3.15
CA LYS A 7 -17.70 -15.58 -1.81
C LYS A 7 -16.30 -15.57 -1.24
N PRO A 8 -16.11 -15.25 0.04
CA PRO A 8 -14.77 -15.19 0.61
C PRO A 8 -13.94 -16.48 0.42
N GLN A 9 -14.60 -17.62 0.42
CA GLN A 9 -13.93 -18.92 0.28
C GLN A 9 -13.49 -19.22 -1.16
N SER A 10 -14.13 -18.60 -2.16
CA SER A 10 -13.89 -18.88 -3.59
C SER A 10 -12.97 -17.86 -4.26
N VAL A 11 -12.60 -16.78 -3.56
CA VAL A 11 -11.72 -15.76 -4.11
C VAL A 11 -10.30 -16.28 -4.18
N GLN A 12 -9.70 -16.21 -5.38
CA GLN A 12 -8.28 -16.52 -5.57
C GLN A 12 -7.46 -15.25 -5.40
N ARG A 13 -6.47 -15.30 -4.54
CA ARG A 13 -5.54 -14.18 -4.28
C ARG A 13 -4.13 -14.61 -4.67
N ASP A 14 -3.56 -13.88 -5.62
CA ASP A 14 -2.22 -14.12 -6.09
C ASP A 14 -1.22 -13.20 -5.38
N TRP A 15 0.05 -13.53 -5.47
CA TRP A 15 1.14 -12.71 -4.93
C TRP A 15 1.87 -12.00 -6.05
N TYR A 16 2.06 -10.69 -5.90
CA TYR A 16 2.78 -9.84 -6.84
C TYR A 16 3.89 -9.08 -6.14
N ILE A 17 4.94 -8.77 -6.88
CA ILE A 17 6.05 -7.94 -6.42
C ILE A 17 6.14 -6.69 -7.29
N VAL A 18 6.29 -5.54 -6.66
CA VAL A 18 6.38 -4.23 -7.31
C VAL A 18 7.65 -3.54 -6.85
N ASP A 19 8.41 -3.01 -7.79
CA ASP A 19 9.58 -2.19 -7.50
C ASP A 19 9.16 -0.72 -7.42
N ALA A 20 9.37 -0.10 -6.27
CA ALA A 20 9.03 1.31 -6.02
C ALA A 20 10.12 2.27 -6.49
N ALA A 21 11.27 1.79 -6.94
CA ALA A 21 12.37 2.64 -7.37
C ALA A 21 11.93 3.58 -8.50
N ASP A 22 12.20 4.87 -8.33
CA ASP A 22 11.89 5.94 -9.29
C ASP A 22 10.39 6.12 -9.60
N LYS A 23 9.51 5.51 -8.85
CA LYS A 23 8.06 5.69 -8.98
C LYS A 23 7.58 6.89 -8.17
N THR A 24 6.61 7.62 -8.70
CA THR A 24 5.96 8.72 -7.98
C THR A 24 5.03 8.15 -6.90
N LEU A 25 5.18 8.61 -5.67
CA LEU A 25 4.48 8.05 -4.51
C LEU A 25 2.96 7.96 -4.69
N GLY A 26 2.31 9.08 -5.06
CA GLY A 26 0.85 9.12 -5.18
C GLY A 26 0.32 8.21 -6.28
N ARG A 27 0.97 8.18 -7.42
CA ARG A 27 0.57 7.32 -8.55
C ARG A 27 0.78 5.84 -8.26
N LEU A 28 1.90 5.51 -7.62
CA LEU A 28 2.16 4.15 -7.16
C LEU A 28 1.10 3.70 -6.15
N ALA A 29 0.82 4.54 -5.14
CA ALA A 29 -0.16 4.24 -4.11
C ALA A 29 -1.57 4.03 -4.67
N THR A 30 -1.97 4.80 -5.67
CA THR A 30 -3.26 4.66 -6.34
C THR A 30 -3.42 3.28 -6.97
N GLU A 31 -2.40 2.83 -7.70
CA GLU A 31 -2.44 1.52 -8.36
C GLU A 31 -2.39 0.38 -7.34
N LEU A 32 -1.57 0.51 -6.30
CA LEU A 32 -1.51 -0.46 -5.21
C LEU A 32 -2.87 -0.60 -4.51
N ALA A 33 -3.51 0.53 -4.18
CA ALA A 33 -4.82 0.52 -3.52
C ALA A 33 -5.89 -0.14 -4.40
N ARG A 34 -5.88 0.16 -5.69
CA ARG A 34 -6.81 -0.43 -6.66
C ARG A 34 -6.69 -1.95 -6.67
N ARG A 35 -5.46 -2.48 -6.70
CA ARG A 35 -5.21 -3.92 -6.73
C ARG A 35 -5.46 -4.61 -5.39
N LEU A 36 -5.17 -3.96 -4.29
CA LEU A 36 -5.50 -4.48 -2.95
C LEU A 36 -7.01 -4.58 -2.72
N ARG A 37 -7.76 -3.65 -3.29
CA ARG A 37 -9.22 -3.66 -3.21
C ARG A 37 -9.86 -4.67 -4.17
N GLY A 38 -9.17 -5.03 -5.25
CA GLY A 38 -9.64 -5.98 -6.24
C GLY A 38 -10.44 -5.37 -7.39
N LYS A 39 -10.43 -4.05 -7.56
CA LYS A 39 -11.18 -3.37 -8.63
C LYS A 39 -10.72 -3.70 -10.05
N HIS A 40 -9.54 -4.29 -10.20
CA HIS A 40 -9.02 -4.73 -11.48
C HIS A 40 -9.61 -6.08 -11.94
N LYS A 41 -10.32 -6.76 -11.06
CA LYS A 41 -10.91 -8.08 -11.34
C LYS A 41 -12.39 -7.96 -11.74
N PRO A 42 -12.87 -8.77 -12.69
CA PRO A 42 -14.30 -8.76 -13.05
C PRO A 42 -15.20 -9.25 -11.91
N GLU A 43 -14.68 -10.06 -11.00
CA GLU A 43 -15.38 -10.60 -9.84
C GLU A 43 -15.46 -9.65 -8.65
N TYR A 44 -15.00 -8.39 -8.80
CA TYR A 44 -15.02 -7.40 -7.73
C TYR A 44 -16.40 -7.30 -7.07
N THR A 45 -16.41 -7.45 -5.75
CA THR A 45 -17.63 -7.30 -4.93
C THR A 45 -17.30 -6.36 -3.77
N PRO A 46 -18.07 -5.26 -3.58
CA PRO A 46 -17.70 -4.23 -2.60
C PRO A 46 -17.58 -4.70 -1.15
N HIS A 47 -18.35 -5.70 -0.74
CA HIS A 47 -18.34 -6.18 0.64
C HIS A 47 -17.40 -7.36 0.88
N VAL A 48 -16.67 -7.81 -0.15
CA VAL A 48 -15.74 -8.94 -0.06
C VAL A 48 -14.34 -8.44 -0.47
N ASP A 49 -13.32 -8.92 0.23
CA ASP A 49 -11.92 -8.63 -0.08
C ASP A 49 -11.47 -9.54 -1.24
N THR A 50 -11.55 -9.02 -2.47
CA THR A 50 -11.18 -9.75 -3.69
C THR A 50 -9.78 -9.43 -4.20
N GLY A 51 -9.04 -8.54 -3.55
CA GLY A 51 -7.72 -8.11 -3.99
C GLY A 51 -6.62 -9.14 -3.76
N ASP A 52 -5.44 -8.84 -4.30
CA ASP A 52 -4.27 -9.69 -4.24
C ASP A 52 -3.30 -9.24 -3.15
N TYR A 53 -2.33 -10.12 -2.82
CA TYR A 53 -1.19 -9.76 -1.99
C TYR A 53 -0.14 -9.04 -2.82
N ILE A 54 0.42 -7.96 -2.29
CA ILE A 54 1.44 -7.18 -2.98
C ILE A 54 2.64 -6.99 -2.06
N VAL A 55 3.81 -7.32 -2.60
CA VAL A 55 5.10 -7.06 -1.97
C VAL A 55 5.73 -5.87 -2.70
N VAL A 56 6.10 -4.83 -1.98
CA VAL A 56 6.76 -3.66 -2.53
C VAL A 56 8.20 -3.63 -2.04
N ILE A 57 9.14 -3.51 -2.95
CA ILE A 57 10.57 -3.42 -2.65
C ILE A 57 11.12 -2.05 -3.03
N ASN A 58 12.29 -1.72 -2.51
CA ASN A 58 12.97 -0.42 -2.76
C ASN A 58 12.14 0.79 -2.33
N ALA A 59 11.45 0.68 -1.19
CA ALA A 59 10.61 1.77 -0.69
C ALA A 59 11.39 3.07 -0.44
N GLU A 60 12.68 3.00 -0.10
CA GLU A 60 13.53 4.17 0.12
C GLU A 60 13.79 4.97 -1.16
N LYS A 61 13.55 4.38 -2.33
CA LYS A 61 13.79 5.01 -3.63
C LYS A 61 12.54 5.60 -4.27
N VAL A 62 11.43 5.63 -3.55
CA VAL A 62 10.20 6.28 -4.04
C VAL A 62 10.39 7.80 -4.12
N LYS A 63 9.77 8.44 -5.11
CA LYS A 63 9.93 9.87 -5.38
C LYS A 63 8.64 10.64 -5.16
N VAL A 64 8.79 11.92 -4.84
CA VAL A 64 7.70 12.91 -4.84
C VAL A 64 8.13 14.10 -5.71
N THR A 65 7.14 14.83 -6.23
CA THR A 65 7.37 15.97 -7.12
C THR A 65 7.38 17.30 -6.36
N GLY A 66 7.93 18.35 -7.00
CA GLY A 66 7.98 19.70 -6.42
C GLY A 66 8.82 19.74 -5.15
N ASN A 67 8.42 20.58 -4.21
CA ASN A 67 9.11 20.77 -2.94
C ASN A 67 8.62 19.85 -1.83
N LYS A 68 7.89 18.78 -2.15
CA LYS A 68 7.29 17.88 -1.17
C LYS A 68 8.31 17.16 -0.30
N THR A 69 9.53 16.98 -0.79
CA THR A 69 10.61 16.35 -0.01
C THR A 69 10.80 17.05 1.33
N SER A 70 10.76 18.39 1.35
CA SER A 70 10.89 19.19 2.57
C SER A 70 9.54 19.64 3.14
N ASP A 71 8.52 19.81 2.30
CA ASP A 71 7.24 20.44 2.69
C ASP A 71 6.16 19.45 3.12
N LYS A 72 6.20 18.21 2.60
CA LYS A 72 5.21 17.19 2.99
C LYS A 72 5.48 16.74 4.42
N MET A 73 4.47 16.94 5.29
CA MET A 73 4.58 16.61 6.71
C MET A 73 3.72 15.42 7.08
N TYR A 74 4.24 14.58 7.95
CA TYR A 74 3.55 13.44 8.55
C TYR A 74 3.35 13.72 10.03
N TYR A 75 2.10 13.68 10.50
CA TYR A 75 1.74 14.01 11.87
C TYR A 75 1.26 12.77 12.62
N ARG A 76 1.61 12.72 13.89
CA ARG A 76 1.04 11.76 14.84
C ARG A 76 0.87 12.43 16.20
N HIS A 77 -0.07 11.95 16.99
CA HIS A 77 -0.32 12.47 18.32
C HIS A 77 -0.07 11.38 19.36
N THR A 78 0.65 11.72 20.44
CA THR A 78 1.00 10.74 21.48
C THR A 78 -0.15 10.43 22.44
N GLY A 79 -1.25 11.22 22.40
CA GLY A 79 -2.37 11.10 23.32
C GLY A 79 -2.26 11.99 24.57
N TYR A 80 -1.14 12.67 24.74
CA TYR A 80 -0.93 13.59 25.85
C TYR A 80 -1.06 15.05 25.39
N PRO A 81 -1.41 16.00 26.29
CA PRO A 81 -1.44 17.43 25.93
C PRO A 81 -0.10 17.89 25.34
N GLY A 82 -0.16 18.60 24.20
CA GLY A 82 1.04 19.04 23.48
C GLY A 82 1.81 17.91 22.80
N GLY A 83 1.20 16.74 22.63
CA GLY A 83 1.87 15.55 22.11
C GLY A 83 1.86 15.42 20.59
N LEU A 84 1.64 16.49 19.83
CA LEU A 84 1.72 16.45 18.38
C LEU A 84 3.17 16.30 17.94
N ARG A 85 3.46 15.24 17.19
CA ARG A 85 4.76 14.99 16.58
C ARG A 85 4.65 15.11 15.08
N SER A 86 5.68 15.65 14.45
CA SER A 86 5.72 15.83 13.00
C SER A 86 7.08 15.41 12.44
N MET A 87 7.05 14.91 11.20
CA MET A 87 8.22 14.55 10.40
C MET A 87 7.99 15.01 8.97
N SER A 88 9.03 15.52 8.31
CA SER A 88 8.97 15.77 6.87
C SER A 88 9.12 14.45 6.09
N PHE A 89 8.78 14.48 4.81
CA PHE A 89 8.98 13.32 3.92
C PHE A 89 10.44 12.84 3.94
N GLU A 90 11.38 13.77 3.86
CA GLU A 90 12.81 13.46 3.88
C GLU A 90 13.22 12.75 5.16
N GLN A 91 12.78 13.26 6.32
CA GLN A 91 13.06 12.62 7.61
C GLN A 91 12.44 11.23 7.72
N LEU A 92 11.21 11.06 7.23
CA LEU A 92 10.53 9.77 7.30
C LEU A 92 11.17 8.73 6.37
N ILE A 93 11.61 9.12 5.18
CA ILE A 93 12.32 8.24 4.24
C ILE A 93 13.62 7.72 4.87
N ASP A 94 14.34 8.56 5.60
CA ASP A 94 15.58 8.16 6.26
C ASP A 94 15.34 7.25 7.47
N HIS A 95 14.25 7.49 8.21
CA HIS A 95 13.96 6.77 9.44
C HIS A 95 13.17 5.48 9.21
N ALA A 96 12.10 5.54 8.44
CA ALA A 96 11.20 4.41 8.19
C ALA A 96 10.55 4.53 6.81
N PRO A 97 11.28 4.20 5.73
CA PRO A 97 10.78 4.40 4.36
C PRO A 97 9.52 3.61 4.05
N GLU A 98 9.31 2.46 4.69
CA GLU A 98 8.12 1.63 4.51
C GLU A 98 6.84 2.39 4.84
N ARG A 99 6.89 3.24 5.87
CA ARG A 99 5.72 4.00 6.34
C ARG A 99 5.21 5.01 5.33
N VAL A 100 6.08 5.50 4.45
CA VAL A 100 5.69 6.46 3.42
C VAL A 100 4.66 5.83 2.49
N ILE A 101 4.95 4.65 1.96
CA ILE A 101 4.05 3.94 1.06
C ILE A 101 2.82 3.42 1.82
N GLU A 102 3.01 2.84 2.98
CA GLU A 102 1.91 2.32 3.80
C GLU A 102 0.88 3.41 4.13
N THR A 103 1.34 4.59 4.54
CA THR A 103 0.46 5.71 4.86
C THR A 103 -0.32 6.20 3.64
N ALA A 104 0.35 6.30 2.49
CA ALA A 104 -0.28 6.74 1.25
C ALA A 104 -1.37 5.74 0.81
N VAL A 105 -1.08 4.46 0.83
CA VAL A 105 -2.04 3.41 0.45
C VAL A 105 -3.20 3.33 1.43
N LYS A 106 -2.94 3.41 2.73
CA LYS A 106 -3.97 3.38 3.77
C LYS A 106 -4.97 4.52 3.58
N GLY A 107 -4.50 5.71 3.21
CA GLY A 107 -5.37 6.86 2.94
C GLY A 107 -6.29 6.65 1.74
N MET A 108 -5.92 5.79 0.80
CA MET A 108 -6.67 5.50 -0.43
C MET A 108 -7.57 4.26 -0.31
N LEU A 109 -7.41 3.45 0.72
CA LEU A 109 -8.26 2.29 0.99
C LEU A 109 -9.49 2.68 1.79
N PRO A 110 -10.58 1.88 1.74
CA PRO A 110 -11.75 2.11 2.59
C PRO A 110 -11.39 2.13 4.07
N LYS A 111 -12.16 2.88 4.85
CA LYS A 111 -12.05 2.90 6.31
C LYS A 111 -12.90 1.76 6.88
N GLY A 112 -12.49 1.21 8.02
CA GLY A 112 -13.22 0.15 8.68
C GLY A 112 -12.54 -1.22 8.59
N PRO A 113 -13.18 -2.30 9.08
CA PRO A 113 -12.56 -3.62 9.16
C PRO A 113 -12.11 -4.20 7.81
N LEU A 114 -12.93 -4.06 6.77
CA LEU A 114 -12.61 -4.56 5.44
C LEU A 114 -11.39 -3.84 4.84
N GLY A 115 -11.35 -2.51 4.98
CA GLY A 115 -10.20 -1.72 4.52
C GLY A 115 -8.91 -2.07 5.25
N ARG A 116 -8.98 -2.36 6.55
CA ARG A 116 -7.83 -2.82 7.32
C ARG A 116 -7.34 -4.20 6.86
N ALA A 117 -8.28 -5.10 6.53
CA ALA A 117 -7.93 -6.41 5.96
C ALA A 117 -7.24 -6.27 4.59
N MET A 118 -7.72 -5.37 3.74
CA MET A 118 -7.08 -5.06 2.46
C MET A 118 -5.66 -4.53 2.66
N HIS A 119 -5.47 -3.60 3.58
CA HIS A 119 -4.17 -3.01 3.88
C HIS A 119 -3.17 -4.04 4.42
N SER A 120 -3.63 -5.02 5.16
CA SER A 120 -2.76 -6.08 5.72
C SER A 120 -2.11 -6.96 4.65
N LYS A 121 -2.64 -6.99 3.44
CA LYS A 121 -2.08 -7.73 2.30
C LYS A 121 -0.92 -6.99 1.63
N LEU A 122 -0.70 -5.74 1.98
CA LEU A 122 0.44 -4.96 1.49
C LEU A 122 1.65 -5.21 2.39
N LYS A 123 2.76 -5.64 1.78
CA LYS A 123 4.03 -5.89 2.45
C LYS A 123 5.09 -4.98 1.83
N VAL A 124 5.64 -4.05 2.59
CA VAL A 124 6.58 -3.04 2.08
C VAL A 124 7.96 -3.24 2.72
N TYR A 125 8.99 -3.20 1.89
CA TYR A 125 10.38 -3.37 2.31
C TYR A 125 11.27 -2.28 1.73
N ALA A 126 12.20 -1.79 2.52
CA ALA A 126 13.11 -0.72 2.13
C ALA A 126 14.11 -1.16 1.06
N GLY A 127 14.73 -2.33 1.22
CA GLY A 127 15.69 -2.86 0.26
C GLY A 127 15.04 -3.67 -0.86
N ASN A 128 15.85 -4.35 -1.65
CA ASN A 128 15.35 -5.21 -2.71
C ASN A 128 15.11 -6.66 -2.26
N GLU A 129 15.39 -6.97 -1.00
CA GLU A 129 15.17 -8.30 -0.44
C GLU A 129 13.84 -8.36 0.31
N HIS A 130 13.18 -9.51 0.25
CA HIS A 130 11.92 -9.76 0.95
C HIS A 130 11.86 -11.23 1.41
N PRO A 131 11.15 -11.52 2.52
CA PRO A 131 11.05 -12.89 3.05
C PRO A 131 9.96 -13.75 2.36
N HIS A 132 9.42 -13.32 1.23
CA HIS A 132 8.28 -13.96 0.58
C HIS A 132 8.65 -14.83 -0.62
N THR A 133 9.86 -15.41 -0.63
CA THR A 133 10.30 -16.29 -1.73
C THR A 133 9.46 -17.56 -1.84
N ALA A 134 8.95 -18.07 -0.73
CA ALA A 134 8.09 -19.26 -0.72
C ALA A 134 6.76 -19.05 -1.45
N GLN A 135 6.23 -17.83 -1.44
CA GLN A 135 4.99 -17.47 -2.13
C GLN A 135 5.19 -17.24 -3.64
N GLN A 136 6.44 -17.16 -4.10
CA GLN A 136 6.78 -16.95 -5.51
C GLN A 136 6.03 -15.77 -6.14
N PRO A 137 6.18 -14.53 -5.61
CA PRO A 137 5.44 -13.39 -6.15
C PRO A 137 5.86 -13.10 -7.60
N GLN A 138 4.87 -12.85 -8.44
CA GLN A 138 5.09 -12.51 -9.85
C GLN A 138 5.38 -11.03 -10.00
N ALA A 139 6.30 -10.68 -10.90
CA ALA A 139 6.61 -9.29 -11.18
C ALA A 139 5.40 -8.56 -11.78
N LEU A 140 5.12 -7.37 -11.27
CA LEU A 140 4.03 -6.53 -11.71
C LEU A 140 4.59 -5.16 -12.10
N ASN A 141 4.40 -4.78 -13.37
CA ASN A 141 4.79 -3.46 -13.86
C ASN A 141 3.64 -2.48 -13.68
N ILE A 142 3.90 -1.43 -12.95
CA ILE A 142 2.94 -0.35 -12.70
C ILE A 142 3.45 0.95 -13.30
#